data_501f2dcf52307a1d2057d906c7a7db4f
#
_entry.id   501f2dcf52307a1d2057d906c7a7db4f
#
_cell.length_a   1.000
_cell.length_b   1.000
_cell.length_c   1.000
_cell.angle_alpha   90.00
_cell.angle_beta   90.00
_cell.angle_gamma   90.00
#
_symmetry.space_group_name_H-M   'P 1'
#
loop_
_entity.id
_entity.type
_entity.pdbx_description
1 polymer ?
#
loop_
_entity_poly.entity_id
_entity_poly.type
_entity_poly.pdbx_seq_one_letter_code
_entity_poly.pdbx_strand_id
1 'polypeptide(L)'
;MTFETGFPQASAARQSDKAGGPAPFRFAPTFKIDLTFSLAYVVLFVWTWAYGGHRLWHCAVAALFGFLLVLCYAGKVAIIGFLDRRGGDARTYVISSGLVTTGLYAFSRNPTYLLTLVQCVVWSALIVFLQLVGPLEPIVLALALLLPLAFFLLHDWVIIKREDAALSAAHPEAFAAYSKSVGRWFGRKRGARSL
;
A
#
# COMPACT_ATOMS: atom_id res chain seq x y z
N MET A 1 -44.87 7.05 -5.44
CA MET A 1 -43.99 8.25 -5.30
C MET A 1 -42.55 7.79 -5.48
N THR A 2 -42.06 7.90 -6.71
CA THR A 2 -40.68 7.51 -7.09
C THR A 2 -39.80 8.75 -6.94
N PHE A 3 -38.86 8.70 -5.96
CA PHE A 3 -37.83 9.71 -5.80
C PHE A 3 -36.71 9.41 -6.79
N GLU A 4 -36.69 10.11 -7.93
CA GLU A 4 -35.51 10.21 -8.78
C GLU A 4 -34.49 11.15 -8.12
N THR A 5 -33.47 10.57 -7.50
CA THR A 5 -32.27 11.31 -7.08
C THR A 5 -31.39 11.50 -8.29
N GLY A 6 -31.65 12.60 -9.03
CA GLY A 6 -30.78 13.05 -10.11
C GLY A 6 -29.43 13.52 -9.57
N PHE A 7 -28.40 12.66 -9.63
CA PHE A 7 -27.02 13.12 -9.52
C PHE A 7 -26.66 13.82 -10.84
N PRO A 8 -26.11 15.06 -10.80
CA PRO A 8 -25.66 15.73 -12.02
C PRO A 8 -24.54 14.91 -12.66
N GLN A 9 -24.74 14.58 -13.90
CA GLN A 9 -23.86 13.75 -14.71
C GLN A 9 -22.44 14.36 -14.79
N ALA A 10 -21.45 13.59 -14.41
CA ALA A 10 -20.01 13.86 -14.54
C ALA A 10 -19.53 13.88 -16.02
N SER A 11 -20.37 14.31 -16.96
CA SER A 11 -20.01 14.35 -18.40
C SER A 11 -19.22 15.58 -18.82
N ALA A 12 -19.30 16.67 -18.07
CA ALA A 12 -18.64 17.93 -18.44
C ALA A 12 -17.13 17.96 -18.13
N ALA A 13 -16.64 17.17 -17.15
CA ALA A 13 -15.22 17.14 -16.77
C ALA A 13 -14.36 16.31 -17.76
N ARG A 14 -14.96 15.48 -18.59
CA ARG A 14 -14.25 14.57 -19.52
C ARG A 14 -13.76 15.23 -20.82
N GLN A 15 -14.17 16.46 -21.10
CA GLN A 15 -13.87 17.13 -22.38
C GLN A 15 -12.63 18.05 -22.35
N SER A 16 -12.11 18.45 -21.18
CA SER A 16 -10.98 19.38 -21.12
C SER A 16 -9.61 18.71 -21.18
N ASP A 17 -9.52 17.39 -20.95
CA ASP A 17 -8.24 16.68 -20.86
C ASP A 17 -7.73 16.04 -22.17
N LYS A 18 -8.40 16.28 -23.30
CA LYS A 18 -8.00 15.68 -24.58
C LYS A 18 -6.91 16.43 -25.36
N ALA A 19 -6.36 17.50 -24.84
CA ALA A 19 -5.34 18.31 -25.53
C ALA A 19 -3.89 18.12 -25.00
N GLY A 20 -3.67 17.34 -23.96
CA GLY A 20 -2.33 17.01 -23.45
C GLY A 20 -1.97 15.56 -23.80
N GLY A 21 -0.91 15.37 -24.60
CA GLY A 21 -0.33 14.04 -24.79
C GLY A 21 -0.05 13.34 -23.45
N PRO A 22 0.12 12.00 -23.41
CA PRO A 22 0.32 11.26 -22.18
C PRO A 22 1.47 11.89 -21.42
N ALA A 23 1.19 12.41 -20.21
CA ALA A 23 2.22 12.98 -19.37
C ALA A 23 3.34 11.94 -19.18
N PRO A 24 4.62 12.33 -19.29
CA PRO A 24 5.71 11.37 -19.18
C PRO A 24 5.55 10.60 -17.86
N PHE A 25 5.68 9.29 -17.93
CA PHE A 25 5.52 8.38 -16.80
C PHE A 25 6.52 8.76 -15.71
N ARG A 26 6.06 9.55 -14.74
CA ARG A 26 6.85 9.91 -13.55
C ARG A 26 6.52 8.90 -12.47
N PHE A 27 7.51 8.09 -12.08
CA PHE A 27 7.39 7.22 -10.92
C PHE A 27 6.95 8.05 -9.71
N ALA A 28 5.81 7.68 -9.12
CA ALA A 28 5.34 8.31 -7.91
C ALA A 28 6.43 8.23 -6.81
N PRO A 29 6.57 9.25 -5.95
CA PRO A 29 7.55 9.23 -4.86
C PRO A 29 7.45 7.97 -3.99
N THR A 30 6.23 7.47 -3.75
CA THR A 30 5.97 6.22 -3.01
C THR A 30 6.53 4.99 -3.69
N PHE A 31 6.51 4.92 -5.02
CA PHE A 31 7.13 3.81 -5.74
C PHE A 31 8.63 3.74 -5.46
N LYS A 32 9.33 4.88 -5.42
CA LYS A 32 10.76 4.93 -5.08
C LYS A 32 11.00 4.44 -3.66
N ILE A 33 10.16 4.81 -2.71
CA ILE A 33 10.25 4.37 -1.31
C ILE A 33 10.01 2.87 -1.22
N ASP A 34 8.93 2.36 -1.82
CA ASP A 34 8.62 0.93 -1.86
C ASP A 34 9.76 0.12 -2.50
N LEU A 35 10.34 0.63 -3.57
CA LEU A 35 11.50 0.01 -4.24
C LEU A 35 12.72 -0.01 -3.32
N THR A 36 13.00 1.10 -2.62
CA THR A 36 14.14 1.19 -1.68
C THR A 36 14.00 0.16 -0.55
N PHE A 37 12.82 0.05 0.06
CA PHE A 37 12.57 -0.97 1.08
C PHE A 37 12.69 -2.39 0.51
N SER A 38 12.16 -2.64 -0.69
CA SER A 38 12.26 -3.95 -1.34
C SER A 38 13.72 -4.32 -1.63
N LEU A 39 14.53 -3.38 -2.12
CA LEU A 39 15.95 -3.60 -2.37
C LEU A 39 16.73 -3.87 -1.06
N ALA A 40 16.43 -3.12 0.02
CA ALA A 40 17.03 -3.38 1.33
C ALA A 40 16.76 -4.82 1.80
N TYR A 41 15.53 -5.30 1.67
CA TYR A 41 15.19 -6.69 2.00
C TYR A 41 15.88 -7.71 1.10
N VAL A 42 15.97 -7.45 -0.21
CA VAL A 42 16.71 -8.34 -1.12
C VAL A 42 18.19 -8.43 -0.73
N VAL A 43 18.83 -7.31 -0.39
CA VAL A 43 20.22 -7.29 0.08
C VAL A 43 20.37 -8.10 1.37
N LEU A 44 19.50 -7.89 2.36
CA LEU A 44 19.52 -8.64 3.61
C LEU A 44 19.30 -10.14 3.38
N PHE A 45 18.37 -10.49 2.49
CA PHE A 45 18.09 -11.89 2.13
C PHE A 45 19.29 -12.55 1.46
N VAL A 46 19.88 -11.90 0.43
CA VAL A 46 21.07 -12.42 -0.28
C VAL A 46 22.25 -12.60 0.67
N TRP A 47 22.46 -11.62 1.55
CA TRP A 47 23.50 -11.70 2.59
C TRP A 47 23.28 -12.92 3.50
N THR A 48 22.09 -13.01 4.10
CA THR A 48 21.73 -14.11 5.01
C THR A 48 21.83 -15.46 4.29
N TRP A 49 21.40 -15.51 3.03
CA TRP A 49 21.47 -16.73 2.23
C TRP A 49 22.91 -17.14 1.92
N ALA A 50 23.78 -16.21 1.54
CA ALA A 50 25.15 -16.49 1.19
C ALA A 50 25.98 -17.06 2.35
N TYR A 51 25.69 -16.62 3.58
CA TYR A 51 26.47 -17.01 4.77
C TYR A 51 25.77 -18.08 5.64
N GLY A 52 24.54 -18.46 5.31
CA GLY A 52 23.66 -19.24 6.20
C GLY A 52 23.84 -20.77 6.20
N GLY A 53 24.66 -21.37 5.33
CA GLY A 53 24.87 -22.83 5.30
C GLY A 53 23.56 -23.65 5.14
N HIS A 54 22.79 -23.41 4.09
CA HIS A 54 21.39 -23.84 3.97
C HIS A 54 21.21 -25.36 3.71
N ARG A 55 20.23 -25.94 4.41
CA ARG A 55 19.74 -27.29 4.17
C ARG A 55 18.50 -27.29 3.28
N LEU A 56 18.12 -28.42 2.73
CA LEU A 56 17.01 -28.55 1.79
C LEU A 56 15.67 -28.01 2.33
N TRP A 57 15.39 -28.20 3.61
CA TRP A 57 14.17 -27.70 4.24
C TRP A 57 14.11 -26.16 4.35
N HIS A 58 15.28 -25.46 4.42
CA HIS A 58 15.32 -24.01 4.35
C HIS A 58 14.80 -23.50 3.00
N CYS A 59 15.06 -24.26 1.90
CA CYS A 59 14.52 -23.93 0.58
C CYS A 59 13.00 -24.05 0.56
N ALA A 60 12.41 -25.05 1.22
CA ALA A 60 10.96 -25.19 1.30
C ALA A 60 10.29 -24.02 2.05
N VAL A 61 10.88 -23.62 3.17
CA VAL A 61 10.40 -22.45 3.93
C VAL A 61 10.57 -21.16 3.12
N ALA A 62 11.72 -20.95 2.49
CA ALA A 62 11.94 -19.79 1.63
C ALA A 62 10.96 -19.76 0.45
N ALA A 63 10.61 -20.89 -0.13
CA ALA A 63 9.61 -21.00 -1.18
C ALA A 63 8.21 -20.61 -0.68
N LEU A 64 7.83 -21.03 0.55
CA LEU A 64 6.56 -20.62 1.17
C LEU A 64 6.50 -19.09 1.36
N PHE A 65 7.55 -18.49 1.92
CA PHE A 65 7.60 -17.03 2.07
C PHE A 65 7.62 -16.33 0.70
N GLY A 66 8.35 -16.86 -0.29
CA GLY A 66 8.34 -16.38 -1.66
C GLY A 66 6.93 -16.38 -2.26
N PHE A 67 6.17 -17.44 -2.05
CA PHE A 67 4.76 -17.52 -2.45
C PHE A 67 3.91 -16.44 -1.77
N LEU A 68 4.05 -16.24 -0.45
CA LEU A 68 3.35 -15.17 0.27
C LEU A 68 3.69 -13.78 -0.28
N LEU A 69 4.96 -13.54 -0.63
CA LEU A 69 5.38 -12.27 -1.25
C LEU A 69 4.74 -12.08 -2.64
N VAL A 70 4.66 -13.12 -3.46
CA VAL A 70 3.95 -13.08 -4.75
C VAL A 70 2.48 -12.73 -4.55
N LEU A 71 1.81 -13.31 -3.53
CA LEU A 71 0.43 -12.96 -3.20
C LEU A 71 0.28 -11.50 -2.77
N CYS A 72 1.24 -10.95 -1.99
CA CYS A 72 1.25 -9.54 -1.63
C CYS A 72 1.36 -8.64 -2.87
N TYR A 73 2.27 -8.95 -3.79
CA TYR A 73 2.43 -8.18 -5.04
C TYR A 73 1.21 -8.28 -5.93
N ALA A 74 0.64 -9.48 -6.13
CA ALA A 74 -0.59 -9.68 -6.89
C ALA A 74 -1.76 -8.89 -6.28
N GLY A 75 -1.89 -8.90 -4.96
CA GLY A 75 -2.87 -8.11 -4.24
C GLY A 75 -2.70 -6.61 -4.45
N LYS A 76 -1.47 -6.09 -4.43
CA LYS A 76 -1.19 -4.66 -4.74
C LYS A 76 -1.62 -4.31 -6.16
N VAL A 77 -1.26 -5.13 -7.15
CA VAL A 77 -1.67 -4.91 -8.54
C VAL A 77 -3.20 -4.93 -8.69
N ALA A 78 -3.87 -5.86 -8.00
CA ALA A 78 -5.33 -5.92 -7.99
C ALA A 78 -5.98 -4.68 -7.36
N ILE A 79 -5.43 -4.16 -6.25
CA ILE A 79 -5.92 -2.93 -5.59
C ILE A 79 -5.72 -1.72 -6.50
N ILE A 80 -4.56 -1.58 -7.13
CA ILE A 80 -4.26 -0.50 -8.07
C ILE A 80 -5.24 -0.56 -9.25
N GLY A 81 -5.39 -1.73 -9.88
CA GLY A 81 -6.33 -1.89 -10.99
C GLY A 81 -7.80 -1.70 -10.60
N PHE A 82 -8.17 -1.98 -9.35
CA PHE A 82 -9.50 -1.64 -8.82
C PHE A 82 -9.68 -0.13 -8.69
N LEU A 83 -8.68 0.56 -8.15
CA LEU A 83 -8.69 2.01 -7.99
C LEU A 83 -8.82 2.73 -9.35
N ASP A 84 -7.98 2.35 -10.32
CA ASP A 84 -7.99 2.93 -11.67
C ASP A 84 -9.34 2.75 -12.36
N ARG A 85 -9.97 1.56 -12.24
CA ARG A 85 -11.31 1.31 -12.82
C ARG A 85 -12.43 2.12 -12.18
N ARG A 86 -12.24 2.61 -10.96
CA ARG A 86 -13.22 3.43 -10.23
C ARG A 86 -12.96 4.93 -10.35
N GLY A 87 -12.04 5.34 -11.22
CA GLY A 87 -11.67 6.74 -11.43
C GLY A 87 -10.81 7.33 -10.33
N GLY A 88 -10.26 6.48 -9.45
CA GLY A 88 -9.18 6.85 -8.54
C GLY A 88 -7.85 6.93 -9.30
N ASP A 89 -6.83 7.45 -8.65
CA ASP A 89 -5.46 7.44 -9.17
C ASP A 89 -4.53 6.80 -8.15
N ALA A 90 -3.84 5.74 -8.57
CA ALA A 90 -2.86 5.07 -7.74
C ALA A 90 -1.54 5.86 -7.60
N ARG A 91 -1.39 6.93 -8.39
CA ARG A 91 -0.24 7.82 -8.29
C ARG A 91 -0.39 8.73 -7.07
N THR A 92 0.56 8.65 -6.20
CA THR A 92 0.62 9.48 -4.99
C THR A 92 0.62 10.97 -5.34
N TYR A 93 -0.17 11.75 -4.62
CA TYR A 93 -0.32 13.20 -4.78
C TYR A 93 -1.02 13.66 -6.07
N VAL A 94 -1.56 12.77 -6.89
CA VAL A 94 -2.46 13.16 -7.97
C VAL A 94 -3.88 13.09 -7.44
N ILE A 95 -4.56 14.23 -7.42
CA ILE A 95 -5.96 14.31 -7.04
C ILE A 95 -6.76 13.62 -8.13
N SER A 96 -7.33 12.46 -7.81
CA SER A 96 -8.21 11.74 -8.71
C SER A 96 -9.55 12.47 -8.86
N SER A 97 -10.21 12.26 -9.99
CA SER A 97 -11.53 12.82 -10.26
C SER A 97 -12.63 12.33 -9.30
N GLY A 98 -12.35 11.33 -8.45
CA GLY A 98 -13.30 10.77 -7.50
C GLY A 98 -12.66 10.15 -6.25
N LEU A 99 -13.34 10.31 -5.12
CA LEU A 99 -13.00 9.64 -3.87
C LEU A 99 -13.55 8.21 -3.88
N VAL A 100 -12.67 7.20 -3.92
CA VAL A 100 -13.07 5.79 -3.87
C VAL A 100 -13.21 5.35 -2.42
N THR A 101 -14.43 4.96 -2.02
CA THR A 101 -14.76 4.55 -0.64
C THR A 101 -15.29 3.11 -0.52
N THR A 102 -15.34 2.37 -1.66
CA THR A 102 -15.93 1.03 -1.76
C THR A 102 -14.86 -0.06 -1.87
N GLY A 103 -15.27 -1.34 -1.79
CA GLY A 103 -14.35 -2.47 -1.84
C GLY A 103 -13.39 -2.48 -0.65
N LEU A 104 -12.11 -2.68 -0.88
CA LEU A 104 -11.09 -2.66 0.17
C LEU A 104 -10.95 -1.29 0.85
N TYR A 105 -11.31 -0.19 0.16
CA TYR A 105 -11.35 1.15 0.72
C TYR A 105 -12.48 1.35 1.73
N ALA A 106 -13.49 0.49 1.76
CA ALA A 106 -14.48 0.46 2.84
C ALA A 106 -13.94 -0.13 4.15
N PHE A 107 -12.77 -0.82 4.10
CA PHE A 107 -12.13 -1.41 5.27
C PHE A 107 -10.87 -0.65 5.70
N SER A 108 -10.08 -0.16 4.75
CA SER A 108 -8.87 0.63 4.99
C SER A 108 -8.86 1.83 4.05
N ARG A 109 -8.46 3.00 4.54
CA ARG A 109 -8.24 4.16 3.65
C ARG A 109 -7.00 4.01 2.78
N ASN A 110 -6.06 3.14 3.20
CA ASN A 110 -4.78 2.94 2.55
C ASN A 110 -4.46 1.45 2.33
N PRO A 111 -5.30 0.69 1.59
CA PRO A 111 -5.15 -0.75 1.48
C PRO A 111 -3.84 -1.17 0.79
N THR A 112 -3.31 -0.35 -0.12
CA THR A 112 -2.03 -0.60 -0.79
C THR A 112 -0.86 -0.52 0.19
N TYR A 113 -0.83 0.51 1.06
CA TYR A 113 0.22 0.64 2.09
C TYR A 113 0.11 -0.42 3.17
N LEU A 114 -1.13 -0.79 3.54
CA LEU A 114 -1.35 -1.91 4.46
C LEU A 114 -0.74 -3.20 3.91
N LEU A 115 -0.97 -3.50 2.62
CA LEU A 115 -0.42 -4.69 1.99
C LEU A 115 1.10 -4.62 1.84
N THR A 116 1.67 -3.44 1.59
CA THR A 116 3.13 -3.26 1.60
C THR A 116 3.71 -3.46 3.00
N LEU A 117 3.03 -3.00 4.05
CA LEU A 117 3.44 -3.27 5.43
C LEU A 117 3.44 -4.78 5.73
N VAL A 118 2.38 -5.50 5.32
CA VAL A 118 2.33 -6.98 5.42
C VAL A 118 3.50 -7.61 4.67
N GLN A 119 3.80 -7.15 3.46
CA GLN A 119 4.96 -7.60 2.69
C GLN A 119 6.28 -7.38 3.44
N CYS A 120 6.48 -6.21 4.07
CA CYS A 120 7.66 -5.93 4.91
C CYS A 120 7.75 -6.91 6.08
N VAL A 121 6.64 -7.21 6.74
CA VAL A 121 6.59 -8.19 7.86
C VAL A 121 6.92 -9.60 7.36
N VAL A 122 6.42 -10.02 6.20
CA VAL A 122 6.73 -11.32 5.59
C VAL A 122 8.23 -11.43 5.27
N TRP A 123 8.84 -10.39 4.67
CA TRP A 123 10.28 -10.34 4.45
C TRP A 123 11.07 -10.44 5.75
N SER A 124 10.68 -9.65 6.76
CA SER A 124 11.34 -9.66 8.07
C SER A 124 11.27 -11.04 8.73
N ALA A 125 10.09 -11.67 8.69
CA ALA A 125 9.89 -13.01 9.25
C ALA A 125 10.77 -14.05 8.55
N LEU A 126 10.94 -13.99 7.23
CA LEU A 126 11.85 -14.86 6.49
C LEU A 126 13.31 -14.65 6.93
N ILE A 127 13.76 -13.39 6.99
CA ILE A 127 15.15 -13.09 7.39
C ILE A 127 15.42 -13.51 8.82
N VAL A 128 14.50 -13.20 9.75
CA VAL A 128 14.60 -13.61 11.16
C VAL A 128 14.67 -15.15 11.26
N PHE A 129 13.81 -15.86 10.53
CA PHE A 129 13.84 -17.32 10.50
C PHE A 129 15.22 -17.83 10.03
N LEU A 130 15.75 -17.30 8.92
CA LEU A 130 17.06 -17.71 8.39
C LEU A 130 18.20 -17.39 9.36
N GLN A 131 18.13 -16.28 10.11
CA GLN A 131 19.08 -15.91 11.14
C GLN A 131 19.02 -16.84 12.36
N LEU A 132 17.84 -17.35 12.72
CA LEU A 132 17.68 -18.26 13.86
C LEU A 132 18.18 -19.68 13.55
N VAL A 133 18.20 -20.08 12.28
CA VAL A 133 18.64 -21.43 11.85
C VAL A 133 20.04 -21.46 11.25
N GLY A 134 20.64 -20.28 11.02
CA GLY A 134 21.99 -20.08 10.51
C GLY A 134 22.88 -19.33 11.50
N PRO A 135 24.02 -18.81 11.06
CA PRO A 135 24.84 -17.92 11.87
C PRO A 135 24.07 -16.63 12.18
N LEU A 136 24.01 -16.28 13.47
CA LEU A 136 23.29 -15.12 13.95
C LEU A 136 24.12 -13.85 13.73
N GLU A 137 23.64 -12.96 12.86
CA GLU A 137 24.23 -11.64 12.60
C GLU A 137 23.36 -10.55 13.24
N PRO A 138 23.76 -9.99 14.41
CA PRO A 138 22.91 -9.06 15.17
C PRO A 138 22.47 -7.84 14.36
N ILE A 139 23.33 -7.32 13.47
CA ILE A 139 23.01 -6.15 12.64
C ILE A 139 21.91 -6.51 11.64
N VAL A 140 22.00 -7.67 10.98
CA VAL A 140 20.99 -8.13 10.01
C VAL A 140 19.64 -8.34 10.71
N LEU A 141 19.67 -8.97 11.89
CA LEU A 141 18.47 -9.17 12.71
C LEU A 141 17.84 -7.84 13.13
N ALA A 142 18.66 -6.89 13.61
CA ALA A 142 18.17 -5.55 13.98
C ALA A 142 17.55 -4.83 12.80
N LEU A 143 18.20 -4.83 11.63
CA LEU A 143 17.67 -4.22 10.42
C LEU A 143 16.35 -4.88 9.97
N ALA A 144 16.28 -6.22 9.97
CA ALA A 144 15.06 -6.94 9.62
C ALA A 144 13.87 -6.56 10.52
N LEU A 145 14.09 -6.33 11.80
CA LEU A 145 13.05 -5.94 12.76
C LEU A 145 12.70 -4.45 12.66
N LEU A 146 13.66 -3.58 12.34
CA LEU A 146 13.45 -2.13 12.28
C LEU A 146 12.81 -1.68 10.97
N LEU A 147 13.06 -2.38 9.86
CA LEU A 147 12.55 -1.97 8.54
C LEU A 147 11.02 -1.86 8.47
N PRO A 148 10.18 -2.80 8.99
CA PRO A 148 8.73 -2.65 9.00
C PRO A 148 8.28 -1.46 9.84
N LEU A 149 8.94 -1.21 10.97
CA LEU A 149 8.65 -0.07 11.82
C LEU A 149 8.99 1.25 11.10
N ALA A 150 10.16 1.32 10.46
CA ALA A 150 10.57 2.49 9.69
C ALA A 150 9.61 2.75 8.51
N PHE A 151 9.19 1.69 7.81
CA PHE A 151 8.18 1.78 6.76
C PHE A 151 6.86 2.34 7.31
N PHE A 152 6.36 1.77 8.40
CA PHE A 152 5.12 2.20 9.05
C PHE A 152 5.18 3.69 9.44
N LEU A 153 6.24 4.10 10.16
CA LEU A 153 6.38 5.48 10.62
C LEU A 153 6.49 6.47 9.46
N LEU A 154 7.29 6.14 8.43
CA LEU A 154 7.44 6.99 7.25
C LEU A 154 6.10 7.18 6.53
N HIS A 155 5.36 6.09 6.32
CA HIS A 155 4.07 6.16 5.63
C HIS A 155 3.01 6.87 6.49
N ASP A 156 2.89 6.55 7.77
CA ASP A 156 1.87 7.15 8.63
C ASP A 156 2.11 8.65 8.85
N TRP A 157 3.35 9.06 9.07
CA TRP A 157 3.66 10.44 9.47
C TRP A 157 3.91 11.38 8.29
N VAL A 158 4.41 10.88 7.18
CA VAL A 158 4.78 11.73 6.04
C VAL A 158 3.81 11.54 4.89
N ILE A 159 3.68 10.32 4.37
CA ILE A 159 3.00 10.07 3.10
C ILE A 159 1.49 10.18 3.28
N ILE A 160 0.91 9.41 4.19
CA ILE A 160 -0.55 9.35 4.38
C ILE A 160 -1.10 10.70 4.88
N LYS A 161 -0.35 11.43 5.72
CA LYS A 161 -0.79 12.77 6.13
C LYS A 161 -0.89 13.73 4.94
N ARG A 162 0.05 13.67 4.00
CA ARG A 162 0.01 14.51 2.79
C ARG A 162 -1.13 14.11 1.86
N GLU A 163 -1.38 12.81 1.71
CA GLU A 163 -2.52 12.30 0.93
C GLU A 163 -3.86 12.67 1.57
N ASP A 164 -3.99 12.47 2.89
CA ASP A 164 -5.19 12.88 3.64
C ASP A 164 -5.46 14.38 3.48
N ALA A 165 -4.42 15.23 3.52
CA ALA A 165 -4.55 16.66 3.32
C ALA A 165 -5.00 17.01 1.89
N ALA A 166 -4.42 16.36 0.88
CA ALA A 166 -4.78 16.56 -0.52
C ALA A 166 -6.23 16.11 -0.81
N LEU A 167 -6.63 14.94 -0.29
CA LEU A 167 -8.00 14.43 -0.43
C LEU A 167 -9.02 15.29 0.32
N SER A 168 -8.66 15.80 1.51
CA SER A 168 -9.51 16.72 2.27
C SER A 168 -9.70 18.06 1.55
N ALA A 169 -8.68 18.56 0.87
CA ALA A 169 -8.79 19.78 0.07
C ALA A 169 -9.64 19.59 -1.18
N ALA A 170 -9.53 18.43 -1.84
CA ALA A 170 -10.27 18.14 -3.07
C ALA A 170 -11.73 17.73 -2.81
N HIS A 171 -12.00 17.03 -1.71
CA HIS A 171 -13.31 16.45 -1.39
C HIS A 171 -13.67 16.68 0.09
N PRO A 172 -13.81 17.92 0.58
CA PRO A 172 -13.85 18.25 2.01
C PRO A 172 -14.96 17.50 2.77
N GLU A 173 -16.20 17.54 2.29
CA GLU A 173 -17.33 16.90 2.96
C GLU A 173 -17.30 15.37 2.85
N ALA A 174 -17.08 14.87 1.63
CA ALA A 174 -17.04 13.43 1.36
C ALA A 174 -15.88 12.77 2.11
N PHE A 175 -14.69 13.38 2.10
CA PHE A 175 -13.53 12.86 2.83
C PHE A 175 -13.71 12.94 4.34
N ALA A 176 -14.33 14.01 4.87
CA ALA A 176 -14.66 14.12 6.29
C ALA A 176 -15.59 13.00 6.75
N ALA A 177 -16.66 12.71 5.99
CA ALA A 177 -17.58 11.60 6.27
C ALA A 177 -16.86 10.24 6.19
N TYR A 178 -16.08 10.01 5.13
CA TYR A 178 -15.31 8.80 4.92
C TYR A 178 -14.28 8.56 6.03
N SER A 179 -13.52 9.57 6.42
CA SER A 179 -12.48 9.47 7.46
C SER A 179 -13.04 9.25 8.87
N LYS A 180 -14.31 9.63 9.11
CA LYS A 180 -15.03 9.29 10.34
C LYS A 180 -15.45 7.82 10.38
N SER A 181 -15.76 7.21 9.22
CA SER A 181 -16.28 5.85 9.12
C SER A 181 -15.20 4.78 8.96
N VAL A 182 -14.09 5.09 8.32
CA VAL A 182 -13.02 4.13 7.97
C VAL A 182 -11.70 4.53 8.62
N GLY A 183 -11.01 3.55 9.20
CA GLY A 183 -9.69 3.74 9.78
C GLY A 183 -8.62 4.01 8.72
N ARG A 184 -7.53 4.67 9.11
CA ARG A 184 -6.40 4.97 8.22
C ARG A 184 -5.73 3.70 7.71
N TRP A 185 -5.42 2.76 8.62
CA TRP A 185 -4.79 1.50 8.30
C TRP A 185 -5.81 0.37 8.13
N PHE A 186 -6.71 0.19 9.08
CA PHE A 186 -7.76 -0.85 9.00
C PHE A 186 -8.92 -0.56 9.94
N GLY A 187 -10.05 -1.19 9.62
CA GLY A 187 -11.25 -1.26 10.45
C GLY A 187 -12.23 -0.12 10.21
N ARG A 188 -13.51 -0.44 10.39
CA ARG A 188 -14.58 0.54 10.51
C ARG A 188 -14.56 1.12 11.91
N LYS A 189 -14.71 2.42 12.05
CA LYS A 189 -14.83 3.08 13.35
C LYS A 189 -16.22 2.79 13.93
N ARG A 190 -16.26 2.38 15.20
CA ARG A 190 -17.54 2.15 15.92
C ARG A 190 -18.37 3.44 15.92
N GLY A 191 -19.65 3.36 15.54
CA GLY A 191 -20.57 4.50 15.51
C GLY A 191 -20.81 5.12 14.12
N ALA A 192 -20.09 4.71 13.08
CA ALA A 192 -20.46 5.08 11.71
C ALA A 192 -21.70 4.26 11.30
N ARG A 193 -22.89 4.88 11.36
CA ARG A 193 -24.10 4.34 10.73
C ARG A 193 -23.78 4.17 9.24
N SER A 194 -24.17 3.03 8.65
CA SER A 194 -24.13 2.81 7.20
C SER A 194 -24.88 3.96 6.53
N LEU A 195 -24.14 4.78 5.80
CA LEU A 195 -24.71 5.74 4.86
C LEU A 195 -25.19 5.00 3.63
#